data_1e309a66418cd324c6089df9e0cc5df8
#
_entry.id   1e309a66418cd324c6089df9e0cc5df8
#
_cell.length_a   1.000
_cell.length_b   1.000
_cell.length_c   1.000
_cell.angle_alpha   90.00
_cell.angle_beta   90.00
_cell.angle_gamma   90.00
#
_symmetry.space_group_name_H-M   'P 1'
#
loop_
_entity.id
_entity.type
_entity.pdbx_description
1 polymer ?
#
loop_
_entity_poly.entity_id
_entity_poly.type
_entity_poly.pdbx_seq_one_letter_code
_entity_poly.pdbx_strand_id
1 'polypeptide(L)'
;MEDHSHQHQYQYDPVHYKAARKKLRTAVIESYRALEILNNYAILNRTGFNKILKKFDKTLETQIWHLYYDTRIAKASIVASDTVPRMIHALEEIFANYFEHGNRKRARDLLRAGAAHALMPHDCGHSASTFITGLYL
;
A
#
# COMPACT_ATOMS: atom_id res chain seq x y z
N MET A 1 -29.62 42.47 -21.78
CA MET A 1 -28.71 41.81 -20.81
C MET A 1 -28.75 40.33 -21.21
N GLU A 2 -27.91 39.97 -22.18
CA GLU A 2 -27.89 38.61 -22.74
C GLU A 2 -26.89 37.81 -21.96
N ASP A 3 -27.40 36.77 -21.27
CA ASP A 3 -26.64 35.83 -20.50
C ASP A 3 -26.07 34.76 -21.45
N HIS A 4 -24.83 34.95 -21.88
CA HIS A 4 -24.10 33.96 -22.64
C HIS A 4 -23.56 32.87 -21.70
N SER A 5 -24.41 31.94 -21.34
CA SER A 5 -23.98 30.67 -20.74
C SER A 5 -23.15 29.86 -21.76
N HIS A 6 -21.83 29.98 -21.69
CA HIS A 6 -20.91 29.14 -22.43
C HIS A 6 -21.05 27.69 -21.94
N GLN A 7 -21.96 26.93 -22.56
CA GLN A 7 -21.96 25.48 -22.46
C GLN A 7 -20.68 24.98 -23.14
N HIS A 8 -19.67 24.66 -22.35
CA HIS A 8 -18.53 23.87 -22.81
C HIS A 8 -19.03 22.49 -23.22
N GLN A 9 -19.33 22.33 -24.49
CA GLN A 9 -19.64 21.06 -25.10
C GLN A 9 -18.36 20.22 -25.09
N TYR A 10 -18.24 19.29 -24.13
CA TYR A 10 -17.12 18.37 -24.06
C TYR A 10 -17.18 17.45 -25.29
N GLN A 11 -16.40 17.78 -26.30
CA GLN A 11 -16.26 16.94 -27.47
C GLN A 11 -15.48 15.67 -27.08
N TYR A 12 -16.13 14.51 -27.19
CA TYR A 12 -15.52 13.23 -26.89
C TYR A 12 -14.39 12.94 -27.88
N ASP A 13 -13.13 12.97 -27.38
CA ASP A 13 -11.97 12.55 -28.15
C ASP A 13 -11.51 11.16 -27.69
N PRO A 14 -11.67 10.13 -28.53
CA PRO A 14 -11.34 8.75 -28.16
C PRO A 14 -9.85 8.53 -27.92
N VAL A 15 -8.97 9.34 -28.51
CA VAL A 15 -7.50 9.23 -28.32
C VAL A 15 -7.13 9.76 -26.95
N HIS A 16 -7.62 10.94 -26.60
CA HIS A 16 -7.42 11.52 -25.26
C HIS A 16 -8.02 10.65 -24.16
N TYR A 17 -9.19 10.07 -24.38
CA TYR A 17 -9.82 9.17 -23.42
C TYR A 17 -8.96 7.92 -23.15
N LYS A 18 -8.45 7.26 -24.20
CA LYS A 18 -7.57 6.09 -24.03
C LYS A 18 -6.28 6.43 -23.28
N ALA A 19 -5.67 7.57 -23.60
CA ALA A 19 -4.47 8.04 -22.91
C ALA A 19 -4.74 8.36 -21.44
N ALA A 20 -5.85 9.05 -21.13
CA ALA A 20 -6.27 9.36 -19.79
C ALA A 20 -6.56 8.09 -18.97
N ARG A 21 -7.29 7.13 -19.56
CA ARG A 21 -7.58 5.83 -18.93
C ARG A 21 -6.30 5.05 -18.61
N LYS A 22 -5.31 5.06 -19.50
CA LYS A 22 -4.01 4.42 -19.25
C LYS A 22 -3.27 5.08 -18.10
N LYS A 23 -3.22 6.42 -18.05
CA LYS A 23 -2.61 7.18 -16.96
C LYS A 23 -3.30 6.88 -15.62
N LEU A 24 -4.64 6.88 -15.61
CA LEU A 24 -5.42 6.56 -14.42
C LEU A 24 -5.14 5.14 -13.93
N ARG A 25 -5.09 4.16 -14.82
CA ARG A 25 -4.75 2.76 -14.48
C ARG A 25 -3.39 2.67 -13.82
N THR A 26 -2.38 3.34 -14.36
CA THR A 26 -1.03 3.39 -13.78
C THR A 26 -1.05 4.04 -12.39
N ALA A 27 -1.71 5.18 -12.24
CA ALA A 27 -1.81 5.88 -10.96
C ALA A 27 -2.50 5.03 -9.87
N VAL A 28 -3.53 4.26 -10.21
CA VAL A 28 -4.19 3.34 -9.28
C VAL A 28 -3.24 2.22 -8.84
N ILE A 29 -2.46 1.64 -9.77
CA ILE A 29 -1.47 0.60 -9.44
C ILE A 29 -0.37 1.16 -8.51
N GLU A 30 0.13 2.36 -8.78
CA GLU A 30 1.12 3.02 -7.93
C GLU A 30 0.58 3.34 -6.53
N SER A 31 -0.66 3.82 -6.45
CA SER A 31 -1.33 4.08 -5.17
C SER A 31 -1.55 2.79 -4.38
N TYR A 32 -1.97 1.72 -5.04
CA TYR A 32 -2.13 0.40 -4.41
C TYR A 32 -0.81 -0.10 -3.82
N ARG A 33 0.28 0.01 -4.59
CA ARG A 33 1.63 -0.33 -4.12
C ARG A 33 2.05 0.47 -2.89
N ALA A 34 1.85 1.79 -2.90
CA ALA A 34 2.20 2.64 -1.78
C ALA A 34 1.43 2.23 -0.50
N LEU A 35 0.15 1.91 -0.64
CA LEU A 35 -0.67 1.44 0.48
C LEU A 35 -0.25 0.04 0.97
N GLU A 36 0.13 -0.89 0.09
CA GLU A 36 0.66 -2.20 0.51
C GLU A 36 1.98 -2.05 1.27
N ILE A 37 2.89 -1.19 0.82
CA ILE A 37 4.15 -0.90 1.53
C ILE A 37 3.84 -0.35 2.94
N LEU A 38 2.92 0.60 3.04
CA LEU A 38 2.52 1.19 4.32
C LEU A 38 1.88 0.16 5.25
N ASN A 39 1.02 -0.70 4.73
CA ASN A 39 0.39 -1.79 5.48
C ASN A 39 1.44 -2.80 5.99
N ASN A 40 2.37 -3.20 5.15
CA ASN A 40 3.45 -4.10 5.51
C ASN A 40 4.37 -3.47 6.56
N TYR A 41 4.68 -2.17 6.45
CA TYR A 41 5.42 -1.43 7.45
C TYR A 41 4.73 -1.47 8.82
N ALA A 42 3.43 -1.25 8.88
CA ALA A 42 2.65 -1.32 10.11
C ALA A 42 2.70 -2.74 10.74
N ILE A 43 2.53 -3.78 9.94
CA ILE A 43 2.57 -5.19 10.38
C ILE A 43 3.96 -5.55 10.91
N LEU A 44 5.02 -5.20 10.18
CA LEU A 44 6.40 -5.50 10.57
C LEU A 44 6.79 -4.79 11.88
N ASN A 45 6.43 -3.52 12.02
CA ASN A 45 6.68 -2.77 13.25
C ASN A 45 5.95 -3.38 14.44
N ARG A 46 4.65 -3.68 14.29
CA ARG A 46 3.85 -4.34 15.33
C ARG A 46 4.50 -5.66 15.78
N THR A 47 4.91 -6.48 14.81
CA THR A 47 5.54 -7.78 15.09
C THR A 47 6.91 -7.61 15.72
N GLY A 48 7.72 -6.66 15.24
CA GLY A 48 9.04 -6.34 15.78
C GLY A 48 8.97 -5.91 17.23
N PHE A 49 8.13 -4.93 17.55
CA PHE A 49 7.94 -4.46 18.91
C PHE A 49 7.46 -5.57 19.85
N ASN A 50 6.54 -6.41 19.40
CA ASN A 50 6.06 -7.54 20.18
C ASN A 50 7.21 -8.51 20.53
N LYS A 51 8.06 -8.84 19.54
CA LYS A 51 9.22 -9.72 19.77
C LYS A 51 10.27 -9.10 20.69
N ILE A 52 10.57 -7.81 20.50
CA ILE A 52 11.54 -7.07 21.32
C ILE A 52 11.09 -7.03 22.77
N LEU A 53 9.83 -6.68 23.06
CA LEU A 53 9.30 -6.61 24.41
C LEU A 53 9.29 -7.97 25.10
N LYS A 54 8.90 -9.04 24.39
CA LYS A 54 8.97 -10.41 24.94
C LYS A 54 10.40 -10.84 25.25
N LYS A 55 11.37 -10.47 24.40
CA LYS A 55 12.78 -10.74 24.67
C LYS A 55 13.29 -9.96 25.86
N PHE A 56 12.90 -8.70 26.00
CA PHE A 56 13.22 -7.83 27.14
C PHE A 56 12.73 -8.45 28.46
N ASP A 57 11.46 -8.83 28.54
CA ASP A 57 10.88 -9.45 29.71
C ASP A 57 11.63 -10.74 30.11
N LYS A 58 11.96 -11.57 29.12
CA LYS A 58 12.72 -12.80 29.34
C LYS A 58 14.14 -12.52 29.86
N THR A 59 14.80 -11.46 29.38
CA THR A 59 16.20 -11.17 29.76
C THR A 59 16.31 -10.52 31.14
N LEU A 60 15.34 -9.67 31.48
CA LEU A 60 15.34 -8.90 32.74
C LEU A 60 14.40 -9.49 33.81
N GLU A 61 13.78 -10.64 33.54
CA GLU A 61 12.81 -11.31 34.38
C GLU A 61 11.65 -10.39 34.84
N THR A 62 11.22 -9.51 33.88
CA THR A 62 10.12 -8.56 34.09
C THR A 62 8.85 -9.05 33.40
N GLN A 63 7.72 -8.36 33.65
CA GLN A 63 6.42 -8.66 33.02
C GLN A 63 5.76 -7.38 32.51
N ILE A 64 6.54 -6.53 31.85
CA ILE A 64 6.04 -5.24 31.34
C ILE A 64 5.47 -5.32 29.94
N TRP A 65 5.69 -6.43 29.23
CA TRP A 65 5.29 -6.60 27.84
C TRP A 65 3.81 -6.28 27.61
N HIS A 66 2.91 -6.90 28.38
CA HIS A 66 1.48 -6.70 28.22
C HIS A 66 1.07 -5.24 28.43
N LEU A 67 1.53 -4.64 29.52
CA LEU A 67 1.18 -3.27 29.87
C LEU A 67 1.68 -2.28 28.80
N TYR A 68 2.93 -2.42 28.37
CA TYR A 68 3.52 -1.50 27.42
C TYR A 68 2.93 -1.71 25.99
N TYR A 69 2.70 -2.95 25.60
CA TYR A 69 2.09 -3.27 24.33
C TYR A 69 0.68 -2.68 24.22
N ASP A 70 -0.17 -2.92 25.22
CA ASP A 70 -1.57 -2.48 25.19
C ASP A 70 -1.73 -0.97 25.35
N THR A 71 -0.86 -0.33 26.14
CA THR A 71 -0.96 1.11 26.41
C THR A 71 -0.34 1.98 25.33
N ARG A 72 0.72 1.52 24.66
CA ARG A 72 1.52 2.31 23.73
C ARG A 72 1.45 1.79 22.30
N ILE A 73 1.74 0.51 22.09
CA ILE A 73 1.90 -0.03 20.72
C ILE A 73 0.55 -0.28 20.07
N ALA A 74 -0.37 -0.97 20.75
CA ALA A 74 -1.69 -1.26 20.21
C ALA A 74 -2.52 0.00 19.92
N LYS A 75 -2.27 1.09 20.64
CA LYS A 75 -2.94 2.39 20.46
C LYS A 75 -2.22 3.31 19.49
N ALA A 76 -1.02 2.97 19.00
CA ALA A 76 -0.34 3.76 18.00
C ALA A 76 -1.19 3.85 16.75
N SER A 77 -1.38 5.06 16.22
CA SER A 77 -2.29 5.35 15.11
C SER A 77 -2.08 4.43 13.90
N ILE A 78 -0.83 4.17 13.55
CA ILE A 78 -0.48 3.29 12.42
C ILE A 78 -0.84 1.82 12.65
N VAL A 79 -0.94 1.38 13.91
CA VAL A 79 -1.25 -0.02 14.27
C VAL A 79 -2.73 -0.21 14.53
N ALA A 80 -3.38 0.79 15.13
CA ALA A 80 -4.80 0.74 15.51
C ALA A 80 -5.75 1.05 14.35
N SER A 81 -5.26 1.68 13.27
CA SER A 81 -6.09 2.19 12.19
C SER A 81 -6.35 1.13 11.12
N ASP A 82 -7.62 0.83 10.86
CA ASP A 82 -8.08 0.05 9.70
C ASP A 82 -8.14 0.87 8.40
N THR A 83 -7.67 2.10 8.42
CA THR A 83 -7.79 3.02 7.27
C THR A 83 -7.04 2.48 6.06
N VAL A 84 -5.79 2.03 6.25
CA VAL A 84 -4.97 1.52 5.13
C VAL A 84 -5.57 0.25 4.51
N PRO A 85 -5.95 -0.79 5.27
CA PRO A 85 -6.65 -1.96 4.70
C PRO A 85 -7.94 -1.60 3.96
N ARG A 86 -8.73 -0.66 4.49
CA ARG A 86 -9.96 -0.20 3.82
C ARG A 86 -9.67 0.54 2.51
N MET A 87 -8.61 1.36 2.46
CA MET A 87 -8.19 2.02 1.22
C MET A 87 -7.69 1.04 0.18
N ILE A 88 -6.94 0.00 0.57
CA ILE A 88 -6.51 -1.09 -0.32
C ILE A 88 -7.75 -1.77 -0.93
N HIS A 89 -8.72 -2.14 -0.11
CA HIS A 89 -9.95 -2.78 -0.57
C HIS A 89 -10.76 -1.88 -1.51
N ALA A 90 -10.87 -0.59 -1.20
CA ALA A 90 -11.55 0.37 -2.07
C ALA A 90 -10.86 0.49 -3.45
N LEU A 91 -9.52 0.51 -3.49
CA LEU A 91 -8.79 0.51 -4.76
C LEU A 91 -8.98 -0.79 -5.56
N GLU A 92 -9.04 -1.95 -4.89
CA GLU A 92 -9.37 -3.23 -5.55
C GLU A 92 -10.76 -3.20 -6.19
N GLU A 93 -11.75 -2.62 -5.51
CA GLU A 93 -13.11 -2.47 -6.06
C GLU A 93 -13.16 -1.49 -7.23
N ILE A 94 -12.53 -0.33 -7.10
CA ILE A 94 -12.44 0.66 -8.18
C ILE A 94 -11.77 0.01 -9.40
N PHE A 95 -10.64 -0.65 -9.22
CA PHE A 95 -9.92 -1.28 -10.32
C PHE A 95 -10.73 -2.39 -10.97
N ALA A 96 -11.41 -3.23 -10.18
CA ALA A 96 -12.29 -4.28 -10.71
C ALA A 96 -13.42 -3.70 -11.57
N ASN A 97 -14.10 -2.68 -11.09
CA ASN A 97 -15.26 -2.10 -11.77
C ASN A 97 -14.89 -1.34 -13.04
N TYR A 98 -13.83 -0.52 -12.99
CA TYR A 98 -13.48 0.37 -14.10
C TYR A 98 -12.54 -0.26 -15.13
N PHE A 99 -11.72 -1.25 -14.74
CA PHE A 99 -10.69 -1.81 -15.63
C PHE A 99 -10.88 -3.29 -15.96
N GLU A 100 -11.52 -4.07 -15.06
CA GLU A 100 -11.62 -5.52 -15.17
C GLU A 100 -13.07 -6.03 -15.20
N HIS A 101 -14.02 -5.20 -15.60
CA HIS A 101 -15.44 -5.55 -15.80
C HIS A 101 -16.08 -6.26 -14.59
N GLY A 102 -15.72 -5.86 -13.37
CA GLY A 102 -16.23 -6.42 -12.12
C GLY A 102 -15.49 -7.68 -11.63
N ASN A 103 -14.48 -8.16 -12.34
CA ASN A 103 -13.72 -9.34 -11.94
C ASN A 103 -12.70 -9.01 -10.84
N ARG A 104 -13.12 -9.16 -9.58
CA ARG A 104 -12.30 -8.85 -8.39
C ARG A 104 -11.03 -9.69 -8.27
N LYS A 105 -11.08 -10.97 -8.65
CA LYS A 105 -9.89 -11.85 -8.59
C LYS A 105 -8.81 -11.36 -9.55
N ARG A 106 -9.19 -11.16 -10.81
CA ARG A 106 -8.28 -10.68 -11.84
C ARG A 106 -7.74 -9.28 -11.52
N ALA A 107 -8.57 -8.40 -10.97
CA ALA A 107 -8.16 -7.08 -10.52
C ALA A 107 -7.03 -7.14 -9.48
N ARG A 108 -7.20 -7.96 -8.44
CA ARG A 108 -6.17 -8.17 -7.41
C ARG A 108 -4.87 -8.75 -7.96
N ASP A 109 -4.97 -9.75 -8.84
CA ASP A 109 -3.80 -10.38 -9.44
C ASP A 109 -3.00 -9.36 -10.28
N LEU A 110 -3.69 -8.51 -11.04
CA LEU A 110 -3.06 -7.44 -11.84
C LEU A 110 -2.47 -6.31 -10.98
N LEU A 111 -3.15 -5.89 -9.93
CA LEU A 111 -2.65 -4.88 -8.99
C LEU A 111 -1.37 -5.37 -8.31
N ARG A 112 -1.35 -6.60 -7.82
CA ARG A 112 -0.19 -7.21 -7.17
C ARG A 112 0.98 -7.43 -8.15
N ALA A 113 0.71 -7.94 -9.34
CA ALA A 113 1.73 -8.09 -10.38
C ALA A 113 2.33 -6.74 -10.79
N GLY A 114 1.49 -5.72 -11.00
CA GLY A 114 1.94 -4.37 -11.31
C GLY A 114 2.75 -3.72 -10.18
N ALA A 115 2.34 -3.94 -8.93
CA ALA A 115 3.07 -3.50 -7.75
C ALA A 115 4.44 -4.20 -7.62
N ALA A 116 4.52 -5.49 -7.90
CA ALA A 116 5.78 -6.26 -7.87
C ALA A 116 6.76 -5.82 -8.96
N HIS A 117 6.26 -5.58 -10.19
CA HIS A 117 7.11 -5.16 -11.31
C HIS A 117 7.74 -3.78 -11.10
N ALA A 118 7.06 -2.89 -10.40
CA ALA A 118 7.57 -1.56 -10.08
C ALA A 118 8.61 -1.58 -8.92
N LEU A 119 8.78 -2.71 -8.22
CA LEU A 119 9.82 -2.92 -7.19
C LEU A 119 11.16 -3.36 -7.79
N MET A 120 11.22 -3.75 -9.06
CA MET A 120 12.48 -3.97 -9.75
C MET A 120 13.03 -2.59 -10.14
N PRO A 121 14.09 -2.10 -9.47
CA PRO A 121 14.75 -0.88 -9.92
C PRO A 121 15.32 -1.19 -11.32
N HIS A 122 14.93 -0.40 -12.29
CA HIS A 122 15.67 -0.28 -13.52
C HIS A 122 17.07 0.20 -13.10
N ASP A 123 18.04 -0.70 -13.22
CA ASP A 123 19.47 -0.44 -13.16
C ASP A 123 19.98 0.31 -11.91
N CYS A 124 20.19 -0.45 -10.83
CA CYS A 124 21.34 -0.23 -9.96
C CYS A 124 22.07 -1.57 -9.85
N GLY A 125 22.97 -1.82 -10.78
CA GLY A 125 24.00 -2.81 -10.60
C GLY A 125 24.90 -2.42 -9.43
N HIS A 126 24.59 -2.90 -8.23
CA HIS A 126 25.53 -3.21 -7.16
C HIS A 126 24.76 -3.81 -5.97
N SER A 127 24.93 -5.12 -5.83
CA SER A 127 25.06 -5.80 -4.55
C SER A 127 23.90 -5.72 -3.55
N ALA A 128 22.81 -6.45 -3.84
CA ALA A 128 21.86 -6.88 -2.81
C ALA A 128 22.40 -8.04 -1.93
N SER A 129 23.67 -8.44 -2.11
CA SER A 129 24.28 -9.58 -1.44
C SER A 129 24.81 -9.29 -0.03
N THR A 130 24.93 -8.04 0.36
CA THR A 130 25.60 -7.68 1.63
C THR A 130 24.67 -7.48 2.82
N PHE A 131 23.35 -7.47 2.62
CA PHE A 131 22.40 -7.26 3.73
C PHE A 131 21.95 -8.54 4.43
N ILE A 132 22.18 -9.70 3.87
CA ILE A 132 21.72 -10.98 4.44
C ILE A 132 22.77 -11.60 5.37
N THR A 133 24.05 -11.26 5.24
CA THR A 133 25.13 -11.86 6.06
C THR A 133 25.31 -11.20 7.44
N GLY A 134 24.70 -10.07 7.71
CA GLY A 134 24.82 -9.34 8.99
C GLY A 134 23.86 -9.75 10.11
N LEU A 135 22.96 -10.72 9.87
CA LEU A 135 21.90 -11.10 10.84
C LEU A 135 22.13 -12.46 11.52
N TYR A 136 23.28 -13.08 11.30
CA TYR A 136 23.67 -14.35 11.93
C TYR A 136 24.97 -14.24 12.73
N LEU A 137 25.02 -13.31 13.67
CA LEU A 137 26.00 -13.34 14.79
C LEU A 137 25.28 -12.94 16.07
#